data_c560f45e5c97328b8c502d3b0438ddec
#
_entry.id   c560f45e5c97328b8c502d3b0438ddec
#
_cell.length_a   1.000
_cell.length_b   1.000
_cell.length_c   1.000
_cell.angle_alpha   90.00
_cell.angle_beta   90.00
_cell.angle_gamma   90.00
#
_symmetry.space_group_name_H-M   'P 1'
#
loop_
_entity.id
_entity.type
_entity.pdbx_description
1 polymer ?
#
loop_
_entity_poly.entity_id
_entity_poly.type
_entity_poly.pdbx_seq_one_letter_code
_entity_poly.pdbx_strand_id
1 'polypeptide(L)'
;GFYYVKTEEGVIECKPRGIFRKQKITPVAGDEVTLETENGAAVIAEIAPRKNVFVRPPVANLDVLFLVASTTQPTPSTLVLDKLSAIAVDKGVQPVIVCTKGDLAEAEFLRSAYEKSTLPFIRIDYATGEGLDDIRHWINGRLCAFCGNSGVGKSTLLNALLPDVERETSAISQKLG
;
A
#
# COMPACT_ATOMS: atom_id res chain seq x y z
N GLY A 1 -17.78 -7.80 -9.98
CA GLY A 1 -16.62 -7.11 -10.57
C GLY A 1 -15.65 -8.10 -11.16
N PHE A 2 -14.75 -7.60 -11.97
CA PHE A 2 -13.62 -8.36 -12.49
C PHE A 2 -12.40 -8.18 -11.58
N TYR A 3 -11.51 -9.16 -11.59
CA TYR A 3 -10.23 -9.16 -10.91
C TYR A 3 -9.12 -9.39 -11.92
N TYR A 4 -7.96 -8.84 -11.65
CA TYR A 4 -6.77 -8.98 -12.48
C TYR A 4 -5.71 -9.73 -11.68
N VAL A 5 -5.40 -10.94 -12.11
CA VAL A 5 -4.46 -11.82 -11.43
C VAL A 5 -3.16 -11.86 -12.22
N LYS A 6 -2.06 -11.55 -11.55
CA LYS A 6 -0.72 -11.66 -12.13
C LYS A 6 -0.26 -13.12 -12.08
N THR A 7 0.12 -13.66 -13.22
CA THR A 7 0.69 -15.01 -13.39
C THR A 7 2.05 -14.91 -14.06
N GLU A 8 2.73 -16.04 -14.23
CA GLU A 8 3.99 -16.10 -14.99
C GLU A 8 3.80 -15.70 -16.46
N GLU A 9 2.63 -15.99 -17.04
CA GLU A 9 2.27 -15.70 -18.44
C GLU A 9 1.75 -14.26 -18.65
N GLY A 10 1.53 -13.50 -17.57
CA GLY A 10 0.99 -12.13 -17.63
C GLY A 10 -0.20 -11.90 -16.70
N VAL A 11 -0.97 -10.85 -16.99
CA VAL A 11 -2.14 -10.48 -16.20
C VAL A 11 -3.40 -11.08 -16.83
N ILE A 12 -4.15 -11.84 -16.04
CA ILE A 12 -5.38 -12.52 -16.48
C ILE A 12 -6.59 -11.86 -15.82
N GLU A 13 -7.56 -11.43 -16.62
CA GLU A 13 -8.85 -10.99 -16.13
C GLU A 13 -9.71 -12.20 -15.76
N CYS A 14 -10.29 -12.20 -14.56
CA CYS A 14 -11.07 -13.33 -14.05
C CYS A 14 -12.22 -12.87 -13.14
N LYS A 15 -13.12 -13.79 -12.84
CA LYS A 15 -14.20 -13.61 -11.87
C LYS A 15 -14.05 -14.60 -10.71
N PRO A 16 -14.50 -14.24 -9.50
CA PRO A 16 -14.53 -15.20 -8.41
C PRO A 16 -15.65 -16.21 -8.64
N ARG A 17 -15.43 -17.46 -8.23
CA ARG A 17 -16.49 -18.48 -8.18
C ARG A 17 -17.67 -18.02 -7.33
N GLY A 18 -18.86 -18.45 -7.70
CA GLY A 18 -20.08 -18.11 -6.97
C GLY A 18 -20.10 -18.53 -5.50
N ILE A 19 -19.29 -19.53 -5.11
CA ILE A 19 -19.16 -20.01 -3.74
C ILE A 19 -18.64 -18.92 -2.80
N PHE A 20 -17.74 -18.03 -3.25
CA PHE A 20 -17.21 -16.94 -2.44
C PHE A 20 -18.31 -15.97 -1.98
N ARG A 21 -19.32 -15.73 -2.83
CA ARG A 21 -20.49 -14.92 -2.46
C ARG A 21 -21.29 -15.58 -1.33
N LYS A 22 -21.44 -16.92 -1.37
CA LYS A 22 -22.14 -17.68 -0.31
C LYS A 22 -21.35 -17.64 1.00
N GLN A 23 -20.04 -17.73 0.93
CA GLN A 23 -19.12 -17.68 2.08
C GLN A 23 -18.85 -16.25 2.58
N LYS A 24 -19.39 -15.21 1.90
CA LYS A 24 -19.12 -13.79 2.19
C LYS A 24 -17.63 -13.44 2.17
N ILE A 25 -16.86 -14.14 1.33
CA ILE A 25 -15.46 -13.87 1.10
C ILE A 25 -15.34 -13.03 -0.16
N THR A 26 -14.59 -11.95 -0.08
CA THR A 26 -14.27 -11.08 -1.23
C THR A 26 -12.78 -11.16 -1.49
N PRO A 27 -12.33 -11.51 -2.72
CA PRO A 27 -10.93 -11.38 -3.07
C PRO A 27 -10.49 -9.92 -2.96
N VAL A 28 -9.28 -9.70 -2.47
CA VAL A 28 -8.69 -8.36 -2.32
C VAL A 28 -7.29 -8.34 -2.95
N ALA A 29 -6.75 -7.15 -3.20
CA ALA A 29 -5.37 -7.03 -3.67
C ALA A 29 -4.41 -7.74 -2.69
N GLY A 30 -3.40 -8.43 -3.23
CA GLY A 30 -2.44 -9.19 -2.44
C GLY A 30 -2.88 -10.62 -2.06
N ASP A 31 -4.10 -11.05 -2.42
CA ASP A 31 -4.46 -12.47 -2.27
C ASP A 31 -3.64 -13.35 -3.21
N GLU A 32 -3.19 -14.46 -2.69
CA GLU A 32 -2.69 -15.58 -3.49
C GLU A 32 -3.87 -16.48 -3.87
N VAL A 33 -4.04 -16.72 -5.17
CA VAL A 33 -5.24 -17.39 -5.69
C VAL A 33 -4.89 -18.50 -6.67
N THR A 34 -5.74 -19.53 -6.70
CA THR A 34 -5.73 -20.55 -7.75
C THR A 34 -6.72 -20.18 -8.82
N LEU A 35 -6.28 -20.19 -10.08
CA LEU A 35 -7.14 -19.98 -11.25
C LEU A 35 -7.54 -21.32 -11.87
N GLU A 36 -8.77 -21.42 -12.30
CA GLU A 36 -9.28 -22.49 -13.14
C GLU A 36 -10.04 -21.94 -14.35
N THR A 37 -10.30 -22.78 -15.33
CA THR A 37 -11.08 -22.41 -16.51
C THR A 37 -12.49 -23.00 -16.38
N GLU A 38 -13.49 -22.14 -16.39
CA GLU A 38 -14.90 -22.53 -16.44
C GLU A 38 -15.56 -21.90 -17.67
N ASN A 39 -16.17 -22.72 -18.52
CA ASN A 39 -16.83 -22.27 -19.75
C ASN A 39 -15.96 -21.38 -20.66
N GLY A 40 -14.66 -21.66 -20.72
CA GLY A 40 -13.71 -20.87 -21.51
C GLY A 40 -13.25 -19.55 -20.88
N ALA A 41 -13.62 -19.25 -19.64
CA ALA A 41 -13.20 -18.06 -18.92
C ALA A 41 -12.41 -18.44 -17.66
N ALA A 42 -11.44 -17.59 -17.30
CA ALA A 42 -10.68 -17.76 -16.08
C ALA A 42 -11.52 -17.37 -14.85
N VAL A 43 -11.47 -18.20 -13.81
CA VAL A 43 -12.14 -17.96 -12.54
C VAL A 43 -11.16 -18.15 -11.38
N ILE A 44 -11.32 -17.33 -10.33
CA ILE A 44 -10.66 -17.57 -9.04
C ILE A 44 -11.37 -18.75 -8.38
N ALA A 45 -10.69 -19.88 -8.30
CA ALA A 45 -11.21 -21.12 -7.71
C ALA A 45 -11.00 -21.15 -6.20
N GLU A 46 -9.83 -20.73 -5.74
CA GLU A 46 -9.44 -20.73 -4.33
C GLU A 46 -8.65 -19.48 -3.97
N ILE A 47 -8.72 -19.10 -2.70
CA ILE A 47 -7.89 -18.08 -2.09
C ILE A 47 -7.07 -18.77 -0.99
N ALA A 48 -5.75 -18.66 -1.06
CA ALA A 48 -4.87 -19.21 -0.04
C ALA A 48 -5.08 -18.53 1.33
N PRO A 49 -4.72 -19.19 2.43
CA PRO A 49 -4.79 -18.59 3.75
C PRO A 49 -4.01 -17.28 3.81
N ARG A 50 -4.67 -16.22 4.25
CA ARG A 50 -4.08 -14.88 4.39
C ARG A 50 -3.23 -14.81 5.64
N LYS A 51 -2.00 -14.28 5.56
CA LYS A 51 -1.19 -13.97 6.75
C LYS A 51 -1.73 -12.75 7.51
N ASN A 52 -2.32 -11.80 6.80
CA ASN A 52 -3.03 -10.65 7.35
C ASN A 52 -4.02 -10.11 6.32
N VAL A 53 -4.97 -9.29 6.79
CA VAL A 53 -5.92 -8.58 5.93
C VAL A 53 -6.31 -7.24 6.54
N PHE A 54 -6.39 -6.22 5.71
CA PHE A 54 -6.87 -4.89 6.06
C PHE A 54 -8.22 -4.62 5.39
N VAL A 55 -9.08 -3.90 6.09
CA VAL A 55 -10.39 -3.48 5.58
C VAL A 55 -10.26 -2.21 4.76
N ARG A 56 -9.36 -1.32 5.17
CA ARG A 56 -9.05 -0.05 4.50
C ARG A 56 -7.56 0.24 4.58
N PRO A 57 -6.87 0.25 3.42
CA PRO A 57 -7.33 -0.24 2.11
C PRO A 57 -7.66 -1.74 2.15
N PRO A 58 -8.55 -2.25 1.27
CA PRO A 58 -8.85 -3.68 1.20
C PRO A 58 -7.68 -4.42 0.54
N VAL A 59 -6.77 -4.94 1.37
CA VAL A 59 -5.54 -5.60 0.94
C VAL A 59 -5.17 -6.71 1.92
N ALA A 60 -4.58 -7.79 1.40
CA ALA A 60 -4.10 -8.93 2.18
C ALA A 60 -2.59 -9.14 1.98
N ASN A 61 -2.01 -9.93 2.87
CA ASN A 61 -0.64 -10.43 2.78
C ASN A 61 0.46 -9.34 2.73
N LEU A 62 0.20 -8.18 3.34
CA LEU A 62 1.18 -7.10 3.40
C LEU A 62 2.40 -7.49 4.24
N ASP A 63 3.57 -7.04 3.80
CA ASP A 63 4.82 -7.05 4.54
C ASP A 63 5.09 -5.69 5.21
N VAL A 64 4.83 -4.60 4.47
CA VAL A 64 5.13 -3.23 4.89
C VAL A 64 3.94 -2.31 4.64
N LEU A 65 3.63 -1.47 5.61
CA LEU A 65 2.66 -0.38 5.48
C LEU A 65 3.38 0.97 5.61
N PHE A 66 3.51 1.69 4.50
CA PHE A 66 4.04 3.05 4.51
C PHE A 66 2.94 4.04 4.95
N LEU A 67 3.18 4.72 6.07
CA LEU A 67 2.32 5.73 6.64
C LEU A 67 2.80 7.11 6.18
N VAL A 68 2.17 7.65 5.14
CA VAL A 68 2.62 8.85 4.48
C VAL A 68 1.99 10.09 5.10
N ALA A 69 2.82 10.98 5.60
CA ALA A 69 2.46 12.30 6.10
C ALA A 69 3.27 13.38 5.33
N SER A 70 2.87 14.63 5.42
CA SER A 70 3.60 15.75 4.81
C SER A 70 4.17 16.66 5.88
N THR A 71 5.27 17.38 5.56
CA THR A 71 5.84 18.41 6.44
C THR A 71 4.92 19.64 6.57
N THR A 72 4.07 19.86 5.58
CA THR A 72 3.21 21.05 5.46
C THR A 72 1.72 20.70 5.50
N GLN A 73 1.00 20.95 4.41
CA GLN A 73 -0.43 20.66 4.28
C GLN A 73 -0.66 19.32 3.52
N PRO A 74 -1.59 18.49 3.99
CA PRO A 74 -2.37 18.62 5.23
C PRO A 74 -1.50 18.44 6.47
N THR A 75 -1.83 19.17 7.55
CA THR A 75 -1.08 19.09 8.82
C THR A 75 -1.04 17.64 9.32
N PRO A 76 0.14 17.09 9.62
CA PRO A 76 0.27 15.71 10.07
C PRO A 76 -0.36 15.52 11.45
N SER A 77 -1.01 14.38 11.65
CA SER A 77 -1.61 13.97 12.93
C SER A 77 -0.88 12.75 13.47
N THR A 78 -0.12 12.91 14.54
CA THR A 78 0.55 11.79 15.21
C THR A 78 -0.45 10.76 15.71
N LEU A 79 -1.62 11.19 16.21
CA LEU A 79 -2.67 10.26 16.65
C LEU A 79 -3.12 9.29 15.55
N VAL A 80 -3.22 9.76 14.29
CA VAL A 80 -3.58 8.90 13.16
C VAL A 80 -2.43 7.95 12.82
N LEU A 81 -1.21 8.45 12.78
CA LEU A 81 -0.01 7.64 12.54
C LEU A 81 0.16 6.56 13.61
N ASP A 82 0.01 6.91 14.88
CA ASP A 82 0.12 5.98 16.02
C ASP A 82 -0.92 4.86 15.94
N LYS A 83 -2.19 5.21 15.67
CA LYS A 83 -3.26 4.23 15.52
C LYS A 83 -3.00 3.26 14.35
N LEU A 84 -2.57 3.79 13.21
CA LEU A 84 -2.29 2.96 12.03
C LEU A 84 -1.03 2.09 12.25
N SER A 85 -0.02 2.61 12.93
CA SER A 85 1.18 1.85 13.32
C SER A 85 0.81 0.70 14.25
N ALA A 86 0.00 0.95 15.28
CA ALA A 86 -0.45 -0.08 16.20
C ALA A 86 -1.25 -1.19 15.48
N ILE A 87 -2.16 -0.81 14.58
CA ILE A 87 -2.93 -1.77 13.78
C ILE A 87 -2.01 -2.60 12.87
N ALA A 88 -1.00 -1.98 12.26
CA ALA A 88 -0.05 -2.69 11.41
C ALA A 88 0.75 -3.71 12.22
N VAL A 89 1.30 -3.30 13.36
CA VAL A 89 2.06 -4.19 14.26
C VAL A 89 1.20 -5.35 14.75
N ASP A 90 -0.03 -5.09 15.18
CA ASP A 90 -0.99 -6.13 15.61
C ASP A 90 -1.23 -7.18 14.51
N LYS A 91 -1.22 -6.78 13.26
CA LYS A 91 -1.39 -7.66 12.09
C LYS A 91 -0.07 -8.28 11.58
N GLY A 92 1.03 -8.11 12.27
CA GLY A 92 2.35 -8.61 11.83
C GLY A 92 2.90 -7.90 10.60
N VAL A 93 2.49 -6.65 10.35
CA VAL A 93 2.96 -5.81 9.25
C VAL A 93 3.90 -4.74 9.78
N GLN A 94 5.04 -4.53 9.11
CA GLN A 94 5.99 -3.49 9.49
C GLN A 94 5.48 -2.10 9.09
N PRO A 95 5.14 -1.21 10.03
CA PRO A 95 4.87 0.19 9.69
C PRO A 95 6.17 0.96 9.47
N VAL A 96 6.16 1.84 8.47
CA VAL A 96 7.26 2.76 8.15
C VAL A 96 6.65 4.15 7.97
N ILE A 97 7.10 5.14 8.75
CA ILE A 97 6.64 6.51 8.63
C ILE A 97 7.41 7.20 7.50
N VAL A 98 6.68 7.78 6.56
CA VAL A 98 7.26 8.50 5.42
C VAL A 98 6.78 9.95 5.46
N CYS A 99 7.73 10.87 5.62
CA CYS A 99 7.47 12.30 5.64
C CYS A 99 7.84 12.92 4.30
N THR A 100 6.83 13.31 3.52
CA THR A 100 7.00 13.93 2.20
C THR A 100 7.10 15.46 2.29
N LYS A 101 7.40 16.11 1.17
CA LYS A 101 7.54 17.55 1.03
C LYS A 101 8.65 18.13 1.91
N GLY A 102 9.70 17.35 2.13
CA GLY A 102 10.90 17.79 2.86
C GLY A 102 11.63 18.95 2.18
N ASP A 103 11.41 19.15 0.89
CA ASP A 103 11.85 20.29 0.09
C ASP A 103 11.12 21.60 0.43
N LEU A 104 9.92 21.54 1.04
CA LEU A 104 9.11 22.71 1.37
C LEU A 104 9.24 23.16 2.84
N ALA A 105 9.47 22.23 3.76
CA ALA A 105 9.66 22.53 5.18
C ALA A 105 10.36 21.38 5.92
N GLU A 106 10.97 21.70 7.05
CA GLU A 106 11.60 20.71 7.91
C GLU A 106 10.57 19.75 8.55
N ALA A 107 10.98 18.50 8.72
CA ALA A 107 10.16 17.44 9.30
C ALA A 107 10.28 17.36 10.86
N GLU A 108 10.80 18.40 11.51
CA GLU A 108 11.23 18.34 12.91
C GLU A 108 10.13 17.88 13.86
N PHE A 109 8.90 18.37 13.69
CA PHE A 109 7.76 17.95 14.52
C PHE A 109 7.52 16.43 14.47
N LEU A 110 7.53 15.86 13.28
CA LEU A 110 7.35 14.40 13.12
C LEU A 110 8.61 13.64 13.53
N ARG A 111 9.79 14.15 13.19
CA ARG A 111 11.06 13.53 13.57
C ARG A 111 11.17 13.40 15.09
N SER A 112 10.99 14.49 15.83
CA SER A 112 11.07 14.50 17.30
C SER A 112 10.00 13.61 17.95
N ALA A 113 8.81 13.49 17.36
CA ALA A 113 7.78 12.59 17.85
C ALA A 113 8.17 11.11 17.77
N TYR A 114 8.96 10.73 16.74
CA TYR A 114 9.27 9.32 16.47
C TYR A 114 10.74 8.93 16.65
N GLU A 115 11.65 9.87 16.93
CA GLU A 115 13.09 9.61 17.09
C GLU A 115 13.42 8.58 18.19
N LYS A 116 12.57 8.49 19.23
CA LYS A 116 12.72 7.55 20.35
C LYS A 116 11.89 6.27 20.17
N SER A 117 11.15 6.18 19.07
CA SER A 117 10.38 4.98 18.73
C SER A 117 11.24 3.97 17.97
N THR A 118 10.75 2.73 17.88
CA THR A 118 11.34 1.69 17.01
C THR A 118 10.82 1.76 15.57
N LEU A 119 9.96 2.74 15.26
CA LEU A 119 9.36 2.89 13.94
C LEU A 119 10.38 3.53 12.98
N PRO A 120 10.67 2.91 11.84
CA PRO A 120 11.47 3.55 10.81
C PRO A 120 10.82 4.85 10.34
N PHE A 121 11.63 5.89 10.21
CA PHE A 121 11.21 7.22 9.77
C PHE A 121 12.06 7.64 8.56
N ILE A 122 11.40 7.92 7.43
CA ILE A 122 12.06 8.32 6.18
C ILE A 122 11.53 9.70 5.78
N ARG A 123 12.44 10.67 5.64
CA ARG A 123 12.15 11.96 5.04
C ARG A 123 12.35 11.88 3.54
N ILE A 124 11.41 12.43 2.78
CA ILE A 124 11.50 12.51 1.33
C ILE A 124 11.68 13.97 0.91
N ASP A 125 12.73 14.20 0.18
CA ASP A 125 13.01 15.46 -0.49
C ASP A 125 13.08 15.19 -2.01
N TYR A 126 12.11 15.72 -2.75
CA TYR A 126 12.03 15.48 -4.19
C TYR A 126 13.05 16.29 -5.01
N ALA A 127 13.59 17.38 -4.45
CA ALA A 127 14.60 18.19 -5.14
C ALA A 127 15.95 17.49 -5.17
N THR A 128 16.30 16.77 -4.09
CA THR A 128 17.58 16.06 -3.96
C THR A 128 17.46 14.56 -4.23
N GLY A 129 16.26 13.99 -4.15
CA GLY A 129 16.02 12.54 -4.19
C GLY A 129 16.25 11.83 -2.86
N GLU A 130 16.53 12.56 -1.78
CA GLU A 130 16.73 11.99 -0.44
C GLU A 130 15.55 11.10 -0.03
N GLY A 131 15.86 9.95 0.54
CA GLY A 131 14.90 8.97 1.07
C GLY A 131 14.25 8.06 0.04
N LEU A 132 14.36 8.33 -1.27
CA LEU A 132 13.77 7.47 -2.31
C LEU A 132 14.42 6.07 -2.34
N ASP A 133 15.73 6.00 -2.16
CA ASP A 133 16.45 4.72 -2.16
C ASP A 133 16.15 3.91 -0.89
N ASP A 134 15.90 4.56 0.24
CA ASP A 134 15.43 3.89 1.44
C ASP A 134 14.07 3.23 1.23
N ILE A 135 13.13 3.93 0.57
CA ILE A 135 11.84 3.34 0.20
C ILE A 135 12.02 2.15 -0.75
N ARG A 136 12.88 2.27 -1.78
CA ARG A 136 13.18 1.17 -2.70
C ARG A 136 13.74 -0.06 -1.98
N HIS A 137 14.62 0.15 -1.00
CA HIS A 137 15.13 -0.93 -0.16
C HIS A 137 14.01 -1.64 0.62
N TRP A 138 13.05 -0.89 1.16
CA TRP A 138 11.91 -1.47 1.86
C TRP A 138 10.95 -2.22 0.94
N ILE A 139 10.77 -1.78 -0.30
CA ILE A 139 9.86 -2.40 -1.28
C ILE A 139 10.44 -3.71 -1.85
N ASN A 140 11.76 -3.83 -1.93
CA ASN A 140 12.42 -4.93 -2.61
C ASN A 140 11.98 -6.30 -2.08
N GLY A 141 11.30 -7.09 -2.92
CA GLY A 141 10.79 -8.42 -2.61
C GLY A 141 9.65 -8.47 -1.59
N ARG A 142 8.97 -7.35 -1.30
CA ARG A 142 7.90 -7.24 -0.31
C ARG A 142 6.62 -6.70 -0.91
N LEU A 143 5.49 -7.17 -0.41
CA LEU A 143 4.19 -6.57 -0.71
C LEU A 143 3.94 -5.38 0.20
N CYS A 144 3.82 -4.21 -0.40
CA CYS A 144 3.74 -2.94 0.32
C CYS A 144 2.45 -2.18 -0.03
N ALA A 145 1.95 -1.40 0.94
CA ALA A 145 0.87 -0.46 0.71
C ALA A 145 1.24 0.93 1.25
N PHE A 146 0.70 1.97 0.61
CA PHE A 146 0.86 3.37 1.03
C PHE A 146 -0.47 3.90 1.57
N CYS A 147 -0.48 4.35 2.82
CA CYS A 147 -1.62 4.91 3.51
C CYS A 147 -1.32 6.35 3.98
N GLY A 148 -2.30 7.22 3.93
CA GLY A 148 -2.16 8.61 4.36
C GLY A 148 -3.28 9.46 3.79
N ASN A 149 -3.47 10.67 4.33
CA ASN A 149 -4.52 11.59 3.92
C ASN A 149 -4.41 11.99 2.44
N SER A 150 -5.50 12.50 1.88
CA SER A 150 -5.44 13.12 0.55
C SER A 150 -4.49 14.32 0.56
N GLY A 151 -3.73 14.50 -0.51
CA GLY A 151 -2.80 15.64 -0.64
C GLY A 151 -1.45 15.50 0.09
N VAL A 152 -1.18 14.43 0.83
CA VAL A 152 0.14 14.21 1.45
C VAL A 152 1.25 13.82 0.47
N GLY A 153 0.96 13.64 -0.82
CA GLY A 153 1.97 13.35 -1.84
C GLY A 153 2.18 11.87 -2.16
N LYS A 154 1.24 10.97 -1.81
CA LYS A 154 1.35 9.53 -2.14
C LYS A 154 1.55 9.27 -3.64
N SER A 155 0.76 9.91 -4.50
CA SER A 155 0.88 9.74 -5.96
C SER A 155 2.21 10.28 -6.49
N THR A 156 2.68 11.40 -5.95
CA THR A 156 4.00 11.96 -6.29
C THR A 156 5.11 11.01 -5.89
N LEU A 157 5.01 10.42 -4.68
CA LEU A 157 5.97 9.43 -4.21
C LEU A 157 6.00 8.19 -5.10
N LEU A 158 4.82 7.64 -5.43
CA LEU A 158 4.73 6.49 -6.33
C LEU A 158 5.31 6.78 -7.71
N ASN A 159 5.04 7.95 -8.28
CA ASN A 159 5.62 8.35 -9.57
C ASN A 159 7.15 8.51 -9.51
N ALA A 160 7.70 8.96 -8.39
CA ALA A 160 9.16 9.08 -8.20
C ALA A 160 9.84 7.72 -8.01
N LEU A 161 9.13 6.75 -7.43
CA LEU A 161 9.66 5.39 -7.20
C LEU A 161 9.58 4.53 -8.47
N LEU A 162 8.58 4.73 -9.29
CA LEU A 162 8.22 3.91 -10.45
C LEU A 162 8.09 4.79 -11.71
N PRO A 163 9.19 5.42 -12.18
CA PRO A 163 9.13 6.37 -13.30
C PRO A 163 8.65 5.73 -14.61
N ASP A 164 8.83 4.43 -14.78
CA ASP A 164 8.55 3.69 -16.01
C ASP A 164 7.21 2.88 -15.97
N VAL A 165 6.49 2.87 -14.85
CA VAL A 165 5.18 2.23 -14.77
C VAL A 165 4.12 3.18 -15.27
N GLU A 166 3.70 2.99 -16.53
CA GLU A 166 2.59 3.71 -17.13
C GLU A 166 1.37 3.75 -16.20
N ARG A 167 0.78 4.93 -16.12
CA ARG A 167 -0.24 5.42 -15.18
C ARG A 167 -1.57 4.65 -15.13
N GLU A 168 -1.57 3.35 -15.09
CA GLU A 168 -2.79 2.58 -14.81
C GLU A 168 -3.27 2.73 -13.35
N THR A 169 -2.43 3.27 -12.46
CA THR A 169 -2.77 3.46 -11.05
C THR A 169 -3.73 4.61 -10.77
N SER A 170 -3.98 5.51 -11.72
CA SER A 170 -4.90 6.64 -11.54
C SER A 170 -6.36 6.22 -11.38
N ALA A 171 -6.76 5.08 -11.93
CA ALA A 171 -8.14 4.59 -11.87
C ALA A 171 -8.53 4.00 -10.50
N ILE A 172 -7.56 3.53 -9.71
CA ILE A 172 -7.82 2.95 -8.38
C ILE A 172 -7.93 4.04 -7.31
N SER A 173 -7.16 5.11 -7.46
CA SER A 173 -7.17 6.24 -6.51
C SER A 173 -8.45 7.07 -6.54
N GLN A 174 -9.11 7.19 -7.69
CA GLN A 174 -10.33 8.00 -7.86
C GLN A 174 -11.62 7.33 -7.33
N LYS A 175 -11.63 6.02 -7.07
CA LYS A 175 -12.81 5.31 -6.54
C LYS A 175 -12.84 5.19 -5.02
N LEU A 176 -11.88 5.76 -4.30
CA LEU A 176 -11.76 5.72 -2.84
C LEU A 176 -11.94 7.10 -2.19
N GLY A 177 -12.44 8.09 -2.93
CA GLY A 177 -12.88 9.40 -2.43
C GLY A 177 -14.31 9.34 -1.90
#